data_9318db1ef833a6cf03b678dd04519ed4
#
_entry.id   9318db1ef833a6cf03b678dd04519ed4
#
_cell.length_a   1.000
_cell.length_b   1.000
_cell.length_c   1.000
_cell.angle_alpha   90.00
_cell.angle_beta   90.00
_cell.angle_gamma   90.00
#
_symmetry.space_group_name_H-M   'P 1'
#
loop_
_entity.id
_entity.type
_entity.pdbx_description
1 polymer ?
#
loop_
_entity_poly.entity_id
_entity_poly.type
_entity_poly.pdbx_seq_one_letter_code
_entity_poly.pdbx_strand_id
1 'polypeptide(L)'
;MAEVIEVINIDQIKKMIPHRAPILLIDRVENVVLDSEATGIKAVSGNEPYFAGHFPDFPVMPGVLIVEALAQTAAVLVAATMPDLAQGKLVFFTTIEKARFRQPVRPGDVIKLNAVKNTSKXX
;
A
#
# COMPACT_ATOMS: atom_id res chain seq x y z
N MET A 1 -20.69 12.05 9.52
CA MET A 1 -19.50 12.44 8.77
C MET A 1 -18.42 11.40 8.90
N ALA A 2 -17.69 11.17 7.84
CA ALA A 2 -16.60 10.21 7.89
C ALA A 2 -15.44 10.77 8.69
N GLU A 3 -14.85 9.92 9.50
CA GLU A 3 -13.67 10.30 10.25
C GLU A 3 -12.44 10.21 9.33
N VAL A 4 -11.57 11.19 9.45
CA VAL A 4 -10.38 11.28 8.60
C VAL A 4 -9.14 11.27 9.46
N ILE A 5 -8.16 10.46 9.06
CA ILE A 5 -6.82 10.47 9.64
C ILE A 5 -5.88 11.00 8.58
N GLU A 6 -5.20 12.11 8.84
CA GLU A 6 -4.40 12.75 7.82
C GLU A 6 -3.15 11.95 7.46
N VAL A 7 -2.46 11.41 8.45
CA VAL A 7 -1.22 10.66 8.20
C VAL A 7 -1.12 9.51 9.17
N ILE A 8 -0.78 8.35 8.64
CA ILE A 8 -0.38 7.18 9.42
C ILE A 8 1.08 6.92 9.06
N ASN A 9 1.98 7.09 10.02
CA ASN A 9 3.40 6.95 9.75
C ASN A 9 3.86 5.50 9.82
N ILE A 10 5.13 5.27 9.49
CA ILE A 10 5.65 3.91 9.38
C ILE A 10 5.55 3.14 10.70
N ASP A 11 5.74 3.81 11.82
CA ASP A 11 5.65 3.13 13.11
C ASP A 11 4.24 2.63 13.36
N GLN A 12 3.25 3.42 12.99
CA GLN A 12 1.85 3.04 13.14
C GLN A 12 1.48 1.94 12.16
N ILE A 13 2.00 2.01 10.93
CA ILE A 13 1.75 0.97 9.93
C ILE A 13 2.22 -0.38 10.47
N LYS A 14 3.40 -0.42 11.09
CA LYS A 14 3.93 -1.67 11.62
C LYS A 14 3.08 -2.27 12.72
N LYS A 15 2.26 -1.46 13.38
CA LYS A 15 1.32 -1.98 14.36
C LYS A 15 0.04 -2.49 13.72
N MET A 16 -0.19 -2.14 12.46
CA MET A 16 -1.43 -2.47 11.76
C MET A 16 -1.29 -3.68 10.86
N ILE A 17 -0.13 -3.83 10.19
CA ILE A 17 0.08 -4.95 9.30
C ILE A 17 1.35 -5.69 9.68
N PRO A 18 1.43 -6.99 9.38
CA PRO A 18 2.58 -7.78 9.84
C PRO A 18 3.82 -7.67 8.96
N HIS A 19 3.69 -7.08 7.79
CA HIS A 19 4.78 -6.99 6.83
C HIS A 19 5.98 -6.28 7.41
N ARG A 20 7.18 -6.73 7.06
CA ARG A 20 8.43 -6.11 7.47
C ARG A 20 9.37 -6.09 6.28
N ALA A 21 10.47 -5.34 6.38
CA ALA A 21 11.45 -5.31 5.31
C ALA A 21 11.88 -6.74 4.97
N PRO A 22 12.06 -7.07 3.71
CA PRO A 22 12.00 -6.17 2.54
C PRO A 22 10.65 -6.10 1.86
N ILE A 23 9.63 -6.75 2.39
CA ILE A 23 8.34 -6.81 1.72
C ILE A 23 7.37 -5.72 2.17
N LEU A 24 7.70 -4.97 3.21
CA LEU A 24 6.90 -3.81 3.60
C LEU A 24 7.20 -2.69 2.63
N LEU A 25 6.25 -2.34 1.78
CA LEU A 25 6.50 -1.49 0.63
C LEU A 25 5.99 -0.06 0.78
N ILE A 26 5.13 0.22 1.74
CA ILE A 26 4.60 1.57 1.89
C ILE A 26 5.31 2.29 3.03
N ASP A 27 5.57 3.58 2.81
CA ASP A 27 6.31 4.38 3.78
C ASP A 27 5.39 5.13 4.72
N ARG A 28 4.23 5.55 4.22
CA ARG A 28 3.18 6.13 5.05
C ARG A 28 1.87 6.05 4.30
N VAL A 29 0.78 6.32 5.00
CA VAL A 29 -0.54 6.34 4.39
C VAL A 29 -1.17 7.68 4.75
N GLU A 30 -1.77 8.33 3.77
CA GLU A 30 -2.33 9.67 3.91
C GLU A 30 -3.81 9.68 3.59
N ASN A 31 -4.48 10.70 4.10
CA ASN A 31 -5.87 10.99 3.72
C ASN A 31 -6.77 9.77 3.89
N VAL A 32 -6.67 9.16 5.06
CA VAL A 32 -7.45 7.98 5.38
C VAL A 32 -8.85 8.42 5.76
N VAL A 33 -9.82 8.03 4.95
CA VAL A 33 -11.24 8.21 5.29
C VAL A 33 -11.74 6.86 5.73
N LEU A 34 -12.02 6.72 7.02
CA LEU A 34 -12.32 5.40 7.58
C LEU A 34 -13.46 4.74 6.82
N ASP A 35 -13.29 3.47 6.56
CA ASP A 35 -14.25 2.65 5.83
C ASP A 35 -14.45 3.08 4.38
N SER A 36 -13.58 3.94 3.84
CA SER A 36 -13.79 4.46 2.51
C SER A 36 -12.53 4.42 1.63
N GLU A 37 -11.49 5.15 2.01
CA GLU A 37 -10.34 5.26 1.11
C GLU A 37 -9.10 5.69 1.85
N ALA A 38 -7.95 5.43 1.23
CA ALA A 38 -6.66 5.82 1.78
C ALA A 38 -5.65 5.89 0.64
N THR A 39 -4.60 6.68 0.83
CA THR A 39 -3.54 6.84 -0.14
C THR A 39 -2.23 6.39 0.47
N GLY A 40 -1.68 5.31 -0.04
CA GLY A 40 -0.36 4.84 0.35
C GLY A 40 0.71 5.60 -0.38
N ILE A 41 1.82 5.85 0.28
CA ILE A 41 2.95 6.57 -0.29
C ILE A 41 4.15 5.65 -0.28
N LYS A 42 4.79 5.50 -1.43
CA LYS A 42 6.04 4.77 -1.54
C LYS A 42 7.07 5.64 -2.23
N ALA A 43 8.18 5.88 -1.54
CA ALA A 43 9.33 6.55 -2.14
C ALA A 43 10.24 5.46 -2.73
N VAL A 44 10.43 5.49 -4.03
CA VAL A 44 11.18 4.45 -4.72
C VAL A 44 12.66 4.81 -4.74
N SER A 45 13.47 3.97 -4.12
CA SER A 45 14.90 4.21 -3.99
C SER A 45 15.67 3.33 -4.96
N GLY A 46 16.79 3.83 -5.47
CA GLY A 46 17.70 3.02 -6.25
C GLY A 46 18.30 1.87 -5.46
N ASN A 47 18.13 1.90 -4.14
CA ASN A 47 18.67 0.89 -3.25
C ASN A 47 17.71 -0.28 -3.00
N GLU A 48 16.58 -0.32 -3.70
CA GLU A 48 15.66 -1.43 -3.54
C GLU A 48 16.29 -2.71 -4.06
N PRO A 49 16.21 -3.81 -3.30
CA PRO A 49 16.95 -5.02 -3.69
C PRO A 49 16.52 -5.63 -5.03
N TYR A 50 15.25 -5.46 -5.41
CA TYR A 50 14.80 -6.07 -6.67
C TYR A 50 15.38 -5.42 -7.90
N PHE A 51 15.92 -4.20 -7.81
CA PHE A 51 16.46 -3.54 -8.99
C PHE A 51 17.72 -4.19 -9.52
N ALA A 52 18.40 -4.99 -8.70
CA ALA A 52 19.58 -5.71 -9.19
C ALA A 52 19.22 -6.65 -10.33
N GLY A 53 18.02 -7.18 -10.31
CA GLY A 53 17.58 -8.11 -11.33
C GLY A 53 16.51 -7.61 -12.28
N HIS A 54 15.90 -6.47 -11.97
CA HIS A 54 14.73 -6.03 -12.73
C HIS A 54 14.82 -4.54 -13.06
N PHE A 55 15.71 -4.05 -13.83
CA PHE A 55 16.75 -4.78 -14.53
C PHE A 55 18.08 -4.05 -14.33
N PRO A 56 19.22 -4.72 -14.42
CA PRO A 56 20.51 -4.08 -14.08
C PRO A 56 20.78 -2.78 -14.82
N ASP A 57 20.44 -2.73 -16.10
CA ASP A 57 20.72 -1.54 -16.90
C ASP A 57 19.52 -0.61 -17.03
N PHE A 58 18.38 -0.98 -16.49
CA PHE A 58 17.18 -0.13 -16.53
C PHE A 58 16.27 -0.52 -15.38
N PRO A 59 16.53 -0.01 -14.19
CA PRO A 59 15.73 -0.41 -13.04
C PRO A 59 14.28 0.06 -13.13
N VAL A 60 13.37 -0.89 -12.97
CA VAL A 60 11.93 -0.65 -13.03
C VAL A 60 11.27 -1.44 -11.91
N MET A 61 10.41 -0.80 -11.13
CA MET A 61 9.71 -1.52 -10.09
C MET A 61 8.75 -2.53 -10.70
N PRO A 62 8.86 -3.80 -10.30
CA PRO A 62 7.97 -4.82 -10.85
C PRO A 62 6.50 -4.48 -10.57
N GLY A 63 5.66 -4.68 -11.58
CA GLY A 63 4.24 -4.38 -11.43
C GLY A 63 3.59 -5.16 -10.32
N VAL A 64 4.01 -6.42 -10.13
CA VAL A 64 3.42 -7.22 -9.05
C VAL A 64 3.69 -6.62 -7.68
N LEU A 65 4.83 -5.92 -7.53
CA LEU A 65 5.12 -5.27 -6.26
C LEU A 65 4.31 -3.99 -6.08
N ILE A 66 3.98 -3.31 -7.17
CA ILE A 66 3.08 -2.16 -7.08
C ILE A 66 1.70 -2.61 -6.61
N VAL A 67 1.22 -3.73 -7.15
CA VAL A 67 -0.04 -4.30 -6.70
C VAL A 67 0.04 -4.70 -5.22
N GLU A 68 1.17 -5.28 -4.80
CA GLU A 68 1.35 -5.62 -3.40
C GLU A 68 1.31 -4.37 -2.52
N ALA A 69 1.95 -3.30 -2.95
CA ALA A 69 1.94 -2.05 -2.18
C ALA A 69 0.52 -1.50 -2.05
N LEU A 70 -0.26 -1.61 -3.11
CA LEU A 70 -1.65 -1.19 -3.05
C LEU A 70 -2.45 -2.05 -2.07
N ALA A 71 -2.19 -3.35 -2.08
CA ALA A 71 -2.86 -4.25 -1.13
C ALA A 71 -2.51 -3.91 0.31
N GLN A 72 -1.25 -3.53 0.55
CA GLN A 72 -0.84 -3.13 1.89
C GLN A 72 -1.54 -1.84 2.31
N THR A 73 -1.69 -0.90 1.39
CA THR A 73 -2.42 0.33 1.68
C THR A 73 -3.86 0.00 2.08
N ALA A 74 -4.49 -0.89 1.35
CA ALA A 74 -5.85 -1.29 1.67
C ALA A 74 -5.92 -2.01 3.02
N ALA A 75 -4.90 -2.80 3.33
CA ALA A 75 -4.87 -3.49 4.63
C ALA A 75 -4.78 -2.47 5.78
N VAL A 76 -4.00 -1.40 5.58
CA VAL A 76 -3.92 -0.34 6.59
C VAL A 76 -5.29 0.33 6.74
N LEU A 77 -5.98 0.57 5.63
CA LEU A 77 -7.32 1.15 5.72
C LEU A 77 -8.27 0.26 6.53
N VAL A 78 -8.21 -1.04 6.30
CA VAL A 78 -9.05 -1.96 7.06
C VAL A 78 -8.68 -1.93 8.54
N ALA A 79 -7.38 -1.96 8.84
CA ALA A 79 -6.94 -1.96 10.23
C ALA A 79 -7.32 -0.67 10.95
N ALA A 80 -7.23 0.47 10.25
CA ALA A 80 -7.61 1.74 10.85
C ALA A 80 -9.12 1.81 11.08
N THR A 81 -9.90 1.22 10.16
CA THR A 81 -11.35 1.24 10.24
C THR A 81 -11.85 0.32 11.35
N MET A 82 -11.23 -0.83 11.49
CA MET A 82 -11.67 -1.85 12.45
C MET A 82 -10.48 -2.34 13.27
N PRO A 83 -9.95 -1.50 14.15
CA PRO A 83 -8.71 -1.86 14.85
C PRO A 83 -8.85 -3.10 15.74
N ASP A 84 -10.02 -3.30 16.36
CA ASP A 84 -10.19 -4.46 17.22
C ASP A 84 -10.20 -5.76 16.44
N LEU A 85 -10.75 -5.72 15.24
CA LEU A 85 -10.85 -6.90 14.41
C LEU A 85 -9.52 -7.25 13.76
N ALA A 86 -8.81 -6.25 13.27
CA ALA A 86 -7.62 -6.48 12.48
C ALA A 86 -6.37 -6.70 13.30
N GLN A 87 -6.36 -6.26 14.54
CA GLN A 87 -5.15 -6.29 15.36
C GLN A 87 -4.65 -7.71 15.53
N GLY A 88 -3.38 -7.94 15.20
CA GLY A 88 -2.76 -9.23 15.37
C GLY A 88 -3.18 -10.28 14.38
N LYS A 89 -3.92 -9.91 13.35
CA LYS A 89 -4.42 -10.85 12.37
C LYS A 89 -3.95 -10.45 10.98
N LEU A 90 -3.87 -11.46 10.12
CA LEU A 90 -3.60 -11.19 8.72
C LEU A 90 -4.86 -10.66 8.05
N VAL A 91 -4.66 -9.67 7.22
CA VAL A 91 -5.75 -9.12 6.41
C VAL A 91 -5.57 -9.62 4.99
N PHE A 92 -6.58 -10.27 4.47
CA PHE A 92 -6.54 -10.83 3.13
C PHE A 92 -7.42 -10.05 2.19
N PHE A 93 -6.89 -9.72 1.02
CA PHE A 93 -7.67 -9.16 -0.04
C PHE A 93 -7.87 -10.18 -1.12
N THR A 94 -9.11 -10.37 -1.48
CA THR A 94 -9.43 -11.34 -2.50
C THR A 94 -9.54 -10.73 -3.88
N THR A 95 -9.64 -9.40 -3.97
CA THR A 95 -9.90 -8.76 -5.24
C THR A 95 -9.13 -7.47 -5.40
N ILE A 96 -8.40 -7.36 -6.48
CA ILE A 96 -7.90 -6.10 -7.00
C ILE A 96 -8.45 -5.99 -8.41
N GLU A 97 -9.43 -5.11 -8.57
CA GLU A 97 -10.22 -5.13 -9.80
C GLU A 97 -9.52 -4.51 -10.98
N LYS A 98 -8.68 -3.52 -10.76
CA LYS A 98 -7.99 -2.87 -11.84
C LYS A 98 -6.56 -2.55 -11.44
N ALA A 99 -5.65 -2.87 -12.32
CA ALA A 99 -4.26 -2.45 -12.18
C ALA A 99 -3.78 -2.01 -13.55
N ARG A 100 -3.35 -0.77 -13.65
CA ARG A 100 -2.86 -0.20 -14.89
C ARG A 100 -1.51 0.42 -14.69
N PHE A 101 -0.58 0.08 -15.55
CA PHE A 101 0.79 0.59 -15.47
C PHE A 101 1.11 1.29 -16.76
N ARG A 102 0.90 2.60 -16.78
CA ARG A 102 1.09 3.38 -18.00
C ARG A 102 2.52 3.82 -18.21
N GLN A 103 3.24 3.98 -17.11
CA GLN A 103 4.64 4.39 -17.19
C GLN A 103 5.44 3.56 -16.21
N PRO A 104 6.69 3.26 -16.54
CA PRO A 104 7.54 2.53 -15.60
C PRO A 104 7.78 3.37 -14.34
N VAL A 105 7.77 2.69 -13.21
CA VAL A 105 8.13 3.29 -11.93
C VAL A 105 9.60 3.05 -11.71
N ARG A 106 10.35 4.12 -11.50
CA ARG A 106 11.78 4.07 -11.47
C ARG A 106 12.34 4.72 -10.22
N PRO A 107 13.59 4.43 -9.88
CA PRO A 107 14.22 5.09 -8.73
C PRO A 107 14.08 6.61 -8.81
N GLY A 108 13.74 7.21 -7.69
CA GLY A 108 13.49 8.64 -7.60
C GLY A 108 12.03 9.01 -7.67
N ASP A 109 11.18 8.09 -8.09
CA ASP A 109 9.75 8.36 -8.13
C ASP A 109 9.14 8.23 -6.75
N VAL A 110 8.09 8.99 -6.50
CA VAL A 110 7.22 8.81 -5.35
C VAL A 110 5.86 8.42 -5.89
N ILE A 111 5.39 7.23 -5.53
CA ILE A 111 4.12 6.77 -6.07
C ILE A 111 3.03 6.86 -5.01
N LYS A 112 1.84 7.15 -5.48
CA LYS A 112 0.65 7.22 -4.64
C LYS A 112 -0.27 6.07 -5.01
N LEU A 113 -0.68 5.32 -3.99
CA LEU A 113 -1.45 4.10 -4.16
C LEU A 113 -2.81 4.34 -3.56
N ASN A 114 -3.80 4.53 -4.42
CA ASN A 114 -5.14 4.90 -3.97
C ASN A 114 -5.99 3.67 -3.77
N ALA A 115 -6.29 3.37 -2.52
CA ALA A 115 -7.15 2.25 -2.16
C ALA A 115 -8.53 2.78 -1.85
N VAL A 116 -9.54 2.27 -2.53
CA VAL A 116 -10.93 2.70 -2.36
C VAL A 116 -11.78 1.48 -2.10
N LYS A 117 -12.60 1.55 -1.04
CA LYS A 117 -13.49 0.45 -0.73
C LYS A 117 -14.56 0.33 -1.80
N ASN A 118 -14.77 -0.89 -2.28
CA ASN A 118 -15.80 -1.15 -3.26
C ASN A 118 -17.08 -1.54 -2.54
N THR A 119 -17.95 -0.57 -2.34
CA THR A 119 -19.18 -0.79 -1.60
C THR A 119 -20.20 -1.61 -2.37
N SER A 120 -20.07 -1.69 -3.68
CA SER A 120 -21.01 -2.46 -4.48
C SER A 120 -20.87 -3.95 -4.26
N LYS A 121 -19.73 -4.39 -3.73
CA LYS A 121 -19.47 -5.82 -3.52
C LYS A 121 -19.86 -6.28 -2.16
N UNK A 122 -20.12 -5.22 -1.42
CA UNK A 122 -20.53 -5.68 -0.26
C UNK A 122 -19.67 -6.58 0.33
N UNK A 123 -19.39 -6.45 0.67
CA UNK A 123 -18.81 -7.30 1.16
C UNK A 123 -18.26 -7.35 1.61
#